data_a77b5e1770d2959080bc91ae551332cb
#
_entry.id   a77b5e1770d2959080bc91ae551332cb
#
_cell.length_a   1.000
_cell.length_b   1.000
_cell.length_c   1.000
_cell.angle_alpha   90.00
_cell.angle_beta   90.00
_cell.angle_gamma   90.00
#
_symmetry.space_group_name_H-M   'P 1'
#
loop_
_entity.id
_entity.type
_entity.pdbx_description
1 polymer ?
#
loop_
_entity_poly.entity_id
_entity_poly.type
_entity_poly.pdbx_seq_one_letter_code
_entity_poly.pdbx_strand_id
1 'polypeptide(L)'
;MLLDSAGGPTLGVRFGMTGGLVVDGDQALDRLLYGPGVFNEKWVRARVTFADGGHLSLHDPRRFGSLELAPSEERLGPDALSVTLPELRRALEVGAGRSAAPLKARLLDQARLAGVGNLLADEVLWRAGLSPERRTPLSEAEVRDLHRALRSTLRQLTKRGGSHMGDLMDERHLLGHCPRDGAPLRRDTIGGRTTYWCALHQH
;
A
#
# COMPACT_ATOMS: atom_id res chain seq x y z
N MET A 1 3.80 0.39 -10.16
CA MET A 1 5.09 0.94 -10.60
C MET A 1 5.05 1.07 -12.11
N LEU A 2 5.56 2.17 -12.64
CA LEU A 2 5.70 2.37 -14.07
C LEU A 2 7.17 2.26 -14.44
N LEU A 3 7.47 1.60 -15.53
CA LEU A 3 8.79 1.46 -16.11
C LEU A 3 8.74 2.03 -17.52
N ASP A 4 9.42 3.15 -17.72
CA ASP A 4 9.50 3.81 -19.02
C ASP A 4 10.68 3.26 -19.81
N SER A 5 10.48 3.06 -21.09
CA SER A 5 11.53 2.66 -22.03
C SER A 5 11.78 3.74 -23.08
N ALA A 6 13.03 3.90 -23.46
CA ALA A 6 13.39 4.84 -24.52
C ALA A 6 12.82 4.35 -25.87
N GLY A 7 11.81 5.05 -26.42
CA GLY A 7 11.19 4.74 -27.69
C GLY A 7 10.20 3.56 -27.70
N GLY A 8 9.88 2.99 -26.55
CA GLY A 8 8.88 1.93 -26.41
C GLY A 8 7.72 2.32 -25.48
N PRO A 9 6.72 1.46 -25.30
CA PRO A 9 5.62 1.71 -24.40
C PRO A 9 6.08 1.64 -22.94
N THR A 10 5.42 2.41 -22.06
CA THR A 10 5.53 2.27 -20.61
C THR A 10 5.01 0.89 -20.18
N LEU A 11 5.73 0.22 -19.29
CA LEU A 11 5.30 -1.05 -18.68
C LEU A 11 4.79 -0.79 -17.26
N GLY A 12 3.51 -1.06 -17.04
CA GLY A 12 2.89 -1.04 -15.72
C GLY A 12 3.12 -2.36 -14.99
N VAL A 13 3.68 -2.30 -13.78
CA VAL A 13 3.90 -3.47 -12.93
C VAL A 13 3.07 -3.37 -11.66
N ARG A 14 2.23 -4.37 -11.44
CA ARG A 14 1.47 -4.54 -10.21
C ARG A 14 1.97 -5.79 -9.50
N PHE A 15 2.43 -5.64 -8.26
CA PHE A 15 3.07 -6.73 -7.52
C PHE A 15 2.09 -7.67 -6.80
N GLY A 16 0.84 -7.26 -6.62
CA GLY A 16 -0.10 -8.01 -5.80
C GLY A 16 0.38 -8.10 -4.34
N MET A 17 0.44 -9.31 -3.79
CA MET A 17 0.85 -9.55 -2.39
C MET A 17 2.26 -10.14 -2.26
N THR A 18 2.75 -10.84 -3.27
CA THR A 18 4.00 -11.61 -3.23
C THR A 18 4.89 -11.38 -4.44
N GLY A 19 4.46 -10.49 -5.33
CA GLY A 19 5.24 -10.12 -6.50
C GLY A 19 6.47 -9.31 -6.13
N GLY A 20 7.57 -9.58 -6.79
CA GLY A 20 8.82 -8.84 -6.69
C GLY A 20 9.51 -8.80 -8.04
N LEU A 21 10.44 -7.86 -8.20
CA LEU A 21 11.31 -7.80 -9.36
C LEU A 21 12.66 -8.43 -9.02
N VAL A 22 13.16 -9.18 -9.96
CA VAL A 22 14.51 -9.76 -9.93
C VAL A 22 15.26 -9.26 -11.15
N VAL A 23 16.40 -8.64 -10.95
CA VAL A 23 17.27 -8.11 -12.00
C VAL A 23 18.52 -8.98 -12.06
N ASP A 24 18.78 -9.64 -13.17
CA ASP A 24 19.96 -10.49 -13.40
C ASP A 24 20.21 -11.54 -12.29
N GLY A 25 19.13 -12.01 -11.66
CA GLY A 25 19.20 -12.96 -10.55
C GLY A 25 19.21 -12.31 -9.16
N ASP A 26 19.40 -11.00 -9.06
CA ASP A 26 19.40 -10.27 -7.79
C ASP A 26 18.01 -9.73 -7.45
N GLN A 27 17.58 -9.93 -6.22
CA GLN A 27 16.34 -9.37 -5.67
C GLN A 27 16.64 -8.06 -4.93
N ALA A 28 15.95 -6.99 -5.28
CA ALA A 28 16.09 -5.69 -4.62
C ALA A 28 15.64 -5.67 -3.14
N LEU A 29 14.88 -6.67 -2.69
CA LEU A 29 14.37 -6.80 -1.33
C LEU A 29 14.61 -8.23 -0.83
N ASP A 30 15.48 -8.39 0.15
CA ASP A 30 15.84 -9.69 0.73
C ASP A 30 14.70 -10.38 1.48
N ARG A 31 13.68 -9.64 1.91
CA ARG A 31 12.54 -10.18 2.66
C ARG A 31 11.24 -9.49 2.26
N LEU A 32 10.47 -10.14 1.43
CA LEU A 32 9.04 -9.85 1.33
C LEU A 32 8.33 -10.63 2.43
N LEU A 33 7.59 -9.96 3.29
CA LEU A 33 6.90 -10.54 4.45
C LEU A 33 6.04 -11.77 4.11
N TYR A 34 5.51 -11.82 2.90
CA TYR A 34 4.68 -12.92 2.39
C TYR A 34 5.35 -13.65 1.23
N GLY A 35 6.60 -13.31 0.93
CA GLY A 35 7.38 -13.96 -0.11
C GLY A 35 8.12 -15.18 0.44
N PRO A 36 8.47 -16.14 -0.40
CA PRO A 36 9.14 -17.38 0.03
C PRO A 36 10.61 -17.18 0.44
N GLY A 37 11.15 -15.95 0.35
CA GLY A 37 12.54 -15.64 0.73
C GLY A 37 13.61 -16.26 -0.18
N VAL A 38 13.20 -17.02 -1.20
CA VAL A 38 14.10 -17.68 -2.16
C VAL A 38 13.59 -17.49 -3.59
N PHE A 39 14.51 -17.30 -4.51
CA PHE A 39 14.18 -17.30 -5.93
C PHE A 39 13.84 -18.71 -6.41
N ASN A 40 12.76 -18.83 -7.20
CA ASN A 40 12.41 -20.07 -7.88
C ASN A 40 11.91 -19.73 -9.29
N GLU A 41 12.57 -20.28 -10.30
CA GLU A 41 12.24 -20.04 -11.70
C GLU A 41 10.77 -20.39 -12.05
N LYS A 42 10.17 -21.35 -11.37
CA LYS A 42 8.75 -21.72 -11.54
C LYS A 42 7.79 -20.59 -11.15
N TRP A 43 8.26 -19.60 -10.41
CA TRP A 43 7.46 -18.44 -9.98
C TRP A 43 7.71 -17.18 -10.82
N VAL A 44 8.58 -17.27 -11.82
CA VAL A 44 8.72 -16.22 -12.85
C VAL A 44 7.47 -16.20 -13.71
N ARG A 45 6.82 -15.05 -13.78
CA ARG A 45 5.57 -14.83 -14.52
C ARG A 45 5.78 -14.09 -15.84
N ALA A 46 6.78 -13.24 -15.87
CA ALA A 46 7.21 -12.55 -17.06
C ALA A 46 8.70 -12.22 -16.97
N ARG A 47 9.34 -12.13 -18.12
CA ARG A 47 10.74 -11.72 -18.24
C ARG A 47 10.86 -10.71 -19.38
N VAL A 48 11.54 -9.63 -19.11
CA VAL A 48 11.99 -8.65 -20.10
C VAL A 48 13.49 -8.84 -20.27
N THR A 49 13.94 -9.08 -21.49
CA THR A 49 15.35 -9.19 -21.82
C THR A 49 15.79 -7.89 -22.48
N PHE A 50 16.88 -7.33 -22.01
CA PHE A 50 17.47 -6.11 -22.56
C PHE A 50 18.44 -6.43 -23.70
N ALA A 51 18.73 -5.45 -24.54
CA ALA A 51 19.59 -5.61 -25.71
C ALA A 51 21.04 -5.97 -25.34
N ASP A 52 21.48 -5.62 -24.14
CA ASP A 52 22.80 -5.94 -23.58
C ASP A 52 22.88 -7.36 -22.96
N GLY A 53 21.79 -8.12 -23.01
CA GLY A 53 21.68 -9.46 -22.45
C GLY A 53 21.17 -9.54 -21.02
N GLY A 54 21.05 -8.41 -20.31
CA GLY A 54 20.45 -8.34 -18.99
C GLY A 54 18.97 -8.67 -19.00
N HIS A 55 18.38 -9.03 -17.85
CA HIS A 55 16.97 -9.37 -17.76
C HIS A 55 16.32 -8.89 -16.47
N LEU A 56 15.05 -8.50 -16.59
CA LEU A 56 14.15 -8.17 -15.49
C LEU A 56 13.05 -9.22 -15.42
N SER A 57 12.88 -9.87 -14.29
CA SER A 57 11.85 -10.89 -14.09
C SER A 57 10.84 -10.46 -13.04
N LEU A 58 9.55 -10.62 -13.35
CA LEU A 58 8.48 -10.54 -12.35
C LEU A 58 8.34 -11.93 -11.70
N HIS A 59 8.71 -12.02 -10.44
CA HIS A 59 8.62 -13.23 -9.63
C HIS A 59 7.40 -13.15 -8.73
N ASP A 60 6.43 -14.03 -8.90
CA ASP A 60 5.18 -14.03 -8.11
C ASP A 60 4.62 -15.44 -7.89
N PRO A 61 4.86 -16.05 -6.72
CA PRO A 61 4.36 -17.39 -6.39
C PRO A 61 2.85 -17.51 -6.44
N ARG A 62 2.13 -16.46 -6.02
CA ARG A 62 0.67 -16.48 -5.82
C ARG A 62 -0.13 -15.99 -7.02
N ARG A 63 0.53 -15.50 -8.06
CA ARG A 63 -0.10 -15.00 -9.31
C ARG A 63 -1.10 -13.85 -9.11
N PHE A 64 -0.86 -12.97 -8.17
CA PHE A 64 -1.66 -11.76 -7.95
C PHE A 64 -1.05 -10.52 -8.63
N GLY A 65 0.17 -10.64 -9.11
CA GLY A 65 0.84 -9.62 -9.90
C GLY A 65 0.33 -9.59 -11.33
N SER A 66 0.50 -8.46 -11.99
CA SER A 66 0.19 -8.28 -13.41
C SER A 66 1.16 -7.31 -14.07
N LEU A 67 1.35 -7.51 -15.37
CA LEU A 67 2.02 -6.59 -16.28
C LEU A 67 1.00 -6.03 -17.26
N GLU A 68 1.08 -4.74 -17.54
CA GLU A 68 0.23 -4.05 -18.49
C GLU A 68 1.09 -3.16 -19.38
N LEU A 69 0.97 -3.29 -20.71
CA LEU A 69 1.62 -2.41 -21.66
C LEU A 69 0.78 -1.14 -21.83
N ALA A 70 1.44 0.02 -21.81
CA ALA A 70 0.80 1.32 -21.90
C ALA A 70 -0.42 1.46 -20.95
N PRO A 71 -0.24 1.28 -19.62
CA PRO A 71 -1.34 1.35 -18.67
C PRO A 71 -1.99 2.74 -18.70
N SER A 72 -3.33 2.78 -18.59
CA SER A 72 -4.02 4.06 -18.44
C SER A 72 -3.85 4.60 -17.01
N GLU A 73 -3.06 5.66 -16.87
CA GLU A 73 -2.88 6.37 -15.59
C GLU A 73 -4.12 7.17 -15.19
N GLU A 74 -5.02 7.48 -16.14
CA GLU A 74 -6.29 8.19 -15.89
C GLU A 74 -7.20 7.50 -14.87
N ARG A 75 -6.97 6.19 -14.65
CA ARG A 75 -7.71 5.41 -13.65
C ARG A 75 -7.14 5.52 -12.25
N LEU A 76 -6.01 6.17 -12.08
CA LEU A 76 -5.35 6.35 -10.80
C LEU A 76 -5.67 7.73 -10.21
N GLY A 77 -5.91 7.77 -8.92
CA GLY A 77 -5.95 9.01 -8.17
C GLY A 77 -4.54 9.60 -7.99
N PRO A 78 -4.42 10.74 -7.29
CA PRO A 78 -3.12 11.33 -6.97
C PRO A 78 -2.24 10.33 -6.23
N ASP A 79 -0.94 10.37 -6.52
CA ASP A 79 0.05 9.51 -5.87
C ASP A 79 0.24 9.89 -4.40
N ALA A 80 0.19 8.92 -3.50
CA ALA A 80 0.31 9.11 -2.06
C ALA A 80 1.63 9.77 -1.62
N LEU A 81 2.73 9.62 -2.39
CA LEU A 81 4.01 10.26 -2.11
C LEU A 81 3.97 11.77 -2.33
N SER A 82 3.18 12.25 -3.29
CA SER A 82 3.12 13.65 -3.71
C SER A 82 1.79 14.33 -3.40
N VAL A 83 0.76 13.58 -2.96
CA VAL A 83 -0.59 14.10 -2.72
C VAL A 83 -0.59 15.34 -1.85
N THR A 84 -1.28 16.38 -2.32
CA THR A 84 -1.49 17.62 -1.56
C THR A 84 -2.67 17.49 -0.60
N LEU A 85 -2.75 18.39 0.38
CA LEU A 85 -3.87 18.39 1.34
C LEU A 85 -5.25 18.55 0.65
N PRO A 86 -5.45 19.45 -0.33
CA PRO A 86 -6.71 19.55 -1.06
C PRO A 86 -7.07 18.28 -1.87
N GLU A 87 -6.09 17.63 -2.46
CA GLU A 87 -6.30 16.39 -3.20
C GLU A 87 -6.67 15.24 -2.28
N LEU A 88 -5.97 15.09 -1.14
CA LEU A 88 -6.32 14.08 -0.14
C LEU A 88 -7.73 14.30 0.39
N ARG A 89 -8.14 15.56 0.66
CA ARG A 89 -9.51 15.88 1.05
C ARG A 89 -10.52 15.36 0.03
N ARG A 90 -10.35 15.70 -1.24
CA ARG A 90 -11.23 15.23 -2.33
C ARG A 90 -11.26 13.71 -2.45
N ALA A 91 -10.10 13.06 -2.34
CA ALA A 91 -9.99 11.60 -2.37
C ALA A 91 -10.80 10.91 -1.24
N LEU A 92 -10.92 11.57 -0.09
CA LEU A 92 -11.61 11.05 1.08
C LEU A 92 -13.06 11.50 1.21
N GLU A 93 -13.56 12.35 0.30
CA GLU A 93 -14.94 12.81 0.32
C GLU A 93 -15.94 11.66 0.24
N VAL A 94 -17.00 11.82 1.02
CA VAL A 94 -18.14 10.90 1.04
C VAL A 94 -19.16 11.41 0.05
N GLY A 95 -19.43 10.66 -1.02
CA GLY A 95 -20.47 11.03 -1.98
C GLY A 95 -21.85 11.09 -1.33
N ALA A 96 -22.62 12.09 -1.69
CA ALA A 96 -24.01 12.21 -1.24
C ALA A 96 -24.84 11.00 -1.69
N GLY A 97 -25.59 10.38 -0.76
CA GLY A 97 -26.62 9.39 -1.09
C GLY A 97 -26.18 7.91 -1.10
N ARG A 98 -24.94 7.57 -0.76
CA ARG A 98 -24.51 6.18 -0.54
C ARG A 98 -24.00 6.02 0.89
N SER A 99 -24.28 4.84 1.49
CA SER A 99 -23.58 4.45 2.72
C SER A 99 -22.06 4.57 2.46
N ALA A 100 -21.42 5.50 3.17
CA ALA A 100 -20.02 5.78 2.92
C ALA A 100 -19.18 4.53 3.14
N ALA A 101 -18.29 4.24 2.23
CA ALA A 101 -17.28 3.21 2.43
C ALA A 101 -16.44 3.54 3.68
N PRO A 102 -16.00 2.55 4.47
CA PRO A 102 -15.09 2.76 5.59
C PRO A 102 -13.85 3.56 5.16
N LEU A 103 -13.29 4.35 6.08
CA LEU A 103 -12.14 5.21 5.80
C LEU A 103 -10.96 4.43 5.21
N LYS A 104 -10.67 3.26 5.77
CA LYS A 104 -9.64 2.37 5.22
C LYS A 104 -9.94 1.96 3.77
N ALA A 105 -11.18 1.61 3.46
CA ALA A 105 -11.55 1.22 2.09
C ALA A 105 -11.36 2.39 1.09
N ARG A 106 -11.63 3.63 1.53
CA ARG A 106 -11.38 4.84 0.73
C ARG A 106 -9.89 5.08 0.48
N LEU A 107 -9.05 4.83 1.49
CA LEU A 107 -7.59 4.92 1.34
C LEU A 107 -7.01 3.83 0.43
N LEU A 108 -7.62 2.66 0.38
CA LEU A 108 -7.18 1.54 -0.46
C LEU A 108 -7.64 1.64 -1.92
N ASP A 109 -8.59 2.52 -2.20
CA ASP A 109 -9.11 2.74 -3.55
C ASP A 109 -8.10 3.52 -4.38
N GLN A 110 -7.41 2.81 -5.29
CA GLN A 110 -6.36 3.38 -6.13
C GLN A 110 -6.86 4.45 -7.10
N ALA A 111 -8.16 4.47 -7.40
CA ALA A 111 -8.78 5.54 -8.19
C ALA A 111 -8.97 6.83 -7.37
N ARG A 112 -8.91 6.77 -6.05
CA ARG A 112 -8.99 7.91 -5.13
C ARG A 112 -7.62 8.36 -4.67
N LEU A 113 -6.75 7.41 -4.31
CA LEU A 113 -5.39 7.66 -3.81
C LEU A 113 -4.49 6.49 -4.22
N ALA A 114 -3.63 6.73 -5.18
CA ALA A 114 -2.71 5.71 -5.68
C ALA A 114 -1.55 5.45 -4.70
N GLY A 115 -1.09 4.20 -4.63
CA GLY A 115 0.10 3.81 -3.87
C GLY A 115 -0.15 3.38 -2.41
N VAL A 116 -1.36 3.53 -1.88
CA VAL A 116 -1.68 3.06 -0.51
C VAL A 116 -2.09 1.59 -0.53
N GLY A 117 -1.29 0.74 0.09
CA GLY A 117 -1.56 -0.68 0.31
C GLY A 117 -2.08 -0.97 1.73
N ASN A 118 -2.41 -2.25 2.00
CA ASN A 118 -3.04 -2.68 3.25
C ASN A 118 -2.21 -2.35 4.51
N LEU A 119 -0.91 -2.65 4.49
CA LEU A 119 -0.03 -2.40 5.63
C LEU A 119 0.12 -0.90 5.89
N LEU A 120 0.32 -0.14 4.82
CA LEU A 120 0.45 1.31 4.88
C LEU A 120 -0.82 1.98 5.39
N ALA A 121 -2.00 1.52 4.95
CA ALA A 121 -3.27 2.07 5.42
C ALA A 121 -3.47 1.86 6.92
N ASP A 122 -3.17 0.67 7.46
CA ASP A 122 -3.28 0.40 8.88
C ASP A 122 -2.31 1.28 9.69
N GLU A 123 -1.05 1.34 9.27
CA GLU A 123 -0.02 2.15 9.92
C GLU A 123 -0.37 3.65 9.94
N VAL A 124 -0.82 4.19 8.82
CA VAL A 124 -1.19 5.61 8.70
C VAL A 124 -2.40 5.94 9.57
N LEU A 125 -3.44 5.10 9.55
CA LEU A 125 -4.64 5.30 10.37
C LEU A 125 -4.33 5.18 11.86
N TRP A 126 -3.48 4.23 12.25
CA TRP A 126 -3.02 4.08 13.63
C TRP A 126 -2.26 5.31 14.11
N ARG A 127 -1.35 5.84 13.31
CA ARG A 127 -0.59 7.06 13.63
C ARG A 127 -1.46 8.30 13.69
N ALA A 128 -2.46 8.39 12.82
CA ALA A 128 -3.42 9.49 12.80
C ALA A 128 -4.48 9.41 13.91
N GLY A 129 -4.61 8.29 14.61
CA GLY A 129 -5.65 8.07 15.62
C GLY A 129 -7.06 7.96 15.03
N LEU A 130 -7.18 7.57 13.75
CA LEU A 130 -8.47 7.50 13.06
C LEU A 130 -8.93 6.05 12.91
N SER A 131 -10.21 5.80 13.23
CA SER A 131 -10.81 4.48 13.08
C SER A 131 -10.87 4.06 11.60
N PRO A 132 -10.37 2.85 11.26
CA PRO A 132 -10.46 2.32 9.91
C PRO A 132 -11.91 2.06 9.46
N GLU A 133 -12.83 1.87 10.39
CA GLU A 133 -14.26 1.63 10.15
C GLU A 133 -15.06 2.90 9.89
N ARG A 134 -14.48 4.07 10.19
CA ARG A 134 -15.17 5.35 10.13
C ARG A 134 -15.80 5.62 8.77
N ARG A 135 -17.10 5.93 8.77
CA ARG A 135 -17.90 6.20 7.57
C ARG A 135 -18.30 7.68 7.45
N THR A 136 -18.23 8.42 8.55
CA THR A 136 -18.54 9.85 8.57
C THR A 136 -17.46 10.67 7.88
N PRO A 137 -17.74 11.86 7.39
CA PRO A 137 -16.75 12.80 6.91
C PRO A 137 -15.70 13.10 7.98
N LEU A 138 -14.47 13.38 7.53
CA LEU A 138 -13.42 13.88 8.40
C LEU A 138 -13.52 15.39 8.51
N SER A 139 -13.24 15.92 9.70
CA SER A 139 -13.04 17.35 9.90
C SER A 139 -11.76 17.82 9.22
N GLU A 140 -11.63 19.13 9.03
CA GLU A 140 -10.44 19.75 8.47
C GLU A 140 -9.16 19.44 9.27
N ALA A 141 -9.28 19.35 10.59
CA ALA A 141 -8.17 19.00 11.46
C ALA A 141 -7.73 17.54 11.22
N GLU A 142 -8.68 16.61 11.17
CA GLU A 142 -8.41 15.20 10.94
C GLU A 142 -7.82 14.93 9.55
N VAL A 143 -8.26 15.65 8.52
CA VAL A 143 -7.65 15.55 7.18
C VAL A 143 -6.20 16.04 7.21
N ARG A 144 -5.90 17.14 7.91
CA ARG A 144 -4.52 17.63 8.07
C ARG A 144 -3.66 16.63 8.83
N ASP A 145 -4.17 16.03 9.90
CA ASP A 145 -3.43 15.07 10.71
C ASP A 145 -3.18 13.78 9.94
N LEU A 146 -4.18 13.30 9.20
CA LEU A 146 -4.04 12.15 8.31
C LEU A 146 -3.01 12.42 7.19
N HIS A 147 -3.04 13.61 6.58
CA HIS A 147 -2.05 13.99 5.56
C HIS A 147 -0.63 14.02 6.14
N ARG A 148 -0.46 14.57 7.34
CA ARG A 148 0.83 14.59 8.06
C ARG A 148 1.30 13.17 8.37
N ALA A 149 0.41 12.32 8.88
CA ALA A 149 0.69 10.92 9.17
C ALA A 149 1.09 10.15 7.90
N LEU A 150 0.35 10.30 6.80
CA LEU A 150 0.66 9.68 5.51
C LEU A 150 2.06 10.05 5.03
N ARG A 151 2.38 11.33 4.96
CA ARG A 151 3.68 11.81 4.49
C ARG A 151 4.84 11.38 5.39
N SER A 152 4.66 11.45 6.72
CA SER A 152 5.71 11.03 7.65
C SER A 152 5.94 9.52 7.59
N THR A 153 4.87 8.75 7.53
CA THR A 153 4.94 7.28 7.42
C THR A 153 5.65 6.86 6.13
N LEU A 154 5.25 7.41 4.99
CA LEU A 154 5.89 7.10 3.71
C LEU A 154 7.40 7.39 3.74
N ARG A 155 7.81 8.57 4.23
CA ARG A 155 9.25 8.90 4.35
C ARG A 155 10.01 7.93 5.24
N GLN A 156 9.42 7.55 6.39
CA GLN A 156 10.07 6.64 7.33
C GLN A 156 10.16 5.22 6.77
N LEU A 157 9.06 4.71 6.21
CA LEU A 157 9.03 3.36 5.67
C LEU A 157 9.93 3.20 4.44
N THR A 158 10.02 4.23 3.57
CA THR A 158 10.97 4.22 2.46
C THR A 158 12.42 4.10 2.96
N LYS A 159 12.78 4.87 4.02
CA LYS A 159 14.13 4.78 4.62
C LYS A 159 14.40 3.45 5.32
N ARG A 160 13.36 2.79 5.87
CA ARG A 160 13.46 1.52 6.59
C ARG A 160 13.42 0.29 5.67
N GLY A 161 13.14 0.45 4.38
CA GLY A 161 13.11 -0.66 3.41
C GLY A 161 11.70 -1.14 3.02
N GLY A 162 10.63 -0.42 3.38
CA GLY A 162 9.30 -0.71 2.87
C GLY A 162 8.18 -0.78 3.90
N SER A 163 6.96 -1.04 3.43
CA SER A 163 5.74 -1.00 4.26
C SER A 163 5.68 -2.06 5.38
N HIS A 164 6.50 -3.08 5.31
CA HIS A 164 6.63 -4.12 6.33
C HIS A 164 7.52 -3.70 7.52
N MET A 165 8.05 -2.49 7.51
CA MET A 165 8.89 -1.92 8.58
C MET A 165 8.13 -0.88 9.42
N GLY A 166 6.79 -0.96 9.43
CA GLY A 166 5.94 -0.10 10.25
C GLY A 166 6.01 -0.45 11.73
N ASP A 167 5.70 0.51 12.59
CA ASP A 167 5.75 0.35 14.04
C ASP A 167 4.63 -0.59 14.55
N LEU A 168 3.52 -0.71 13.80
CA LEU A 168 2.43 -1.64 14.09
C LEU A 168 2.74 -3.08 13.63
N MET A 169 3.80 -3.28 12.86
CA MET A 169 4.01 -4.51 12.10
C MET A 169 4.19 -5.74 12.97
N ASP A 170 5.01 -5.65 14.01
CA ASP A 170 5.32 -6.76 14.92
C ASP A 170 4.10 -7.21 15.73
N GLU A 171 3.14 -6.30 15.91
CA GLU A 171 1.90 -6.55 16.65
C GLU A 171 0.73 -7.03 15.77
N ARG A 172 0.94 -7.23 14.48
CA ARG A 172 -0.11 -7.69 13.55
C ARG A 172 -0.38 -9.20 13.64
N HIS A 173 -0.71 -9.67 14.83
CA HIS A 173 -1.08 -11.06 15.14
C HIS A 173 -2.26 -11.11 16.13
N LEU A 174 -2.80 -12.31 16.41
CA LEU A 174 -4.02 -12.48 17.20
C LEU A 174 -3.93 -11.95 18.63
N LEU A 175 -2.73 -11.95 19.21
CA LEU A 175 -2.45 -11.49 20.57
C LEU A 175 -1.69 -10.17 20.59
N GLY A 176 -1.72 -9.43 19.49
CA GLY A 176 -0.98 -8.18 19.37
C GLY A 176 -1.57 -7.06 20.22
N HIS A 177 -0.69 -6.20 20.70
CA HIS A 177 -1.04 -5.05 21.50
C HIS A 177 -0.65 -3.75 20.80
N CYS A 178 -1.35 -2.68 21.10
CA CYS A 178 -1.04 -1.37 20.56
C CYS A 178 0.31 -0.86 21.07
N PRO A 179 1.28 -0.56 20.20
CA PRO A 179 2.58 -0.02 20.62
C PRO A 179 2.50 1.33 21.35
N ARG A 180 1.36 2.04 21.23
CA ARG A 180 1.16 3.35 21.85
C ARG A 180 0.61 3.30 23.25
N ASP A 181 -0.36 2.41 23.48
CA ASP A 181 -1.15 2.41 24.74
C ASP A 181 -1.26 1.03 25.40
N GLY A 182 -0.70 -0.03 24.79
CA GLY A 182 -0.69 -1.39 25.32
C GLY A 182 -2.05 -2.11 25.22
N ALA A 183 -3.09 -1.48 24.69
CA ALA A 183 -4.40 -2.12 24.55
C ALA A 183 -4.36 -3.27 23.51
N PRO A 184 -5.16 -4.34 23.67
CA PRO A 184 -5.28 -5.37 22.67
C PRO A 184 -5.72 -4.80 21.33
N LEU A 185 -5.05 -5.17 20.24
CA LEU A 185 -5.46 -4.80 18.90
C LEU A 185 -6.71 -5.60 18.48
N ARG A 186 -7.63 -4.92 17.84
CA ARG A 186 -8.72 -5.57 17.10
C ARG A 186 -8.22 -6.10 15.77
N ARG A 187 -8.78 -7.24 15.37
CA ARG A 187 -8.57 -7.83 14.05
C ARG A 187 -9.90 -7.98 13.34
N ASP A 188 -10.12 -7.14 12.35
CA ASP A 188 -11.36 -7.08 11.57
C ASP A 188 -11.10 -7.21 10.08
N THR A 189 -12.16 -7.42 9.29
CA THR A 189 -12.11 -7.35 7.82
C THR A 189 -12.79 -6.08 7.35
N ILE A 190 -11.99 -5.11 6.88
CA ILE A 190 -12.48 -3.81 6.43
C ILE A 190 -12.05 -3.58 4.99
N GLY A 191 -13.00 -3.27 4.10
CA GLY A 191 -12.73 -3.13 2.67
C GLY A 191 -12.18 -4.39 2.02
N GLY A 192 -12.58 -5.57 2.53
CA GLY A 192 -12.09 -6.87 2.04
C GLY A 192 -10.65 -7.21 2.45
N ARG A 193 -10.07 -6.46 3.40
CA ARG A 193 -8.69 -6.64 3.86
C ARG A 193 -8.63 -6.85 5.37
N THR A 194 -7.78 -7.79 5.80
CA THR A 194 -7.46 -7.95 7.23
C THR A 194 -6.87 -6.65 7.76
N THR A 195 -7.44 -6.16 8.85
CA THR A 195 -7.13 -4.88 9.49
C THR A 195 -6.78 -5.11 10.93
N TYR A 196 -5.66 -4.55 11.38
CA TYR A 196 -5.29 -4.49 12.79
C TYR A 196 -5.33 -3.04 13.24
N TRP A 197 -6.03 -2.77 14.33
CA TRP A 197 -6.23 -1.41 14.82
C TRP A 197 -6.53 -1.37 16.31
N CYS A 198 -6.30 -0.24 16.96
CA CYS A 198 -6.55 -0.03 18.38
C CYS A 198 -7.84 0.75 18.61
N ALA A 199 -8.84 0.10 19.19
CA ALA A 199 -10.11 0.76 19.48
C ALA A 199 -10.04 1.76 20.65
N LEU A 200 -8.92 1.81 21.38
CA LEU A 200 -8.76 2.74 22.51
C LEU A 200 -8.42 4.17 22.02
N HIS A 201 -7.55 4.31 21.00
CA HIS A 201 -7.16 5.64 20.54
C HIS A 201 -7.52 5.97 19.09
N GLN A 202 -8.04 5.01 18.31
CA GLN A 202 -8.53 5.27 16.95
C GLN A 202 -10.05 5.49 16.96
N HIS A 203 -10.48 6.72 16.69
CA HIS A 203 -11.89 7.16 16.77
C HIS A 203 -12.49 7.54 15.41
#